data_fe67371585c700c298581e7921cfded4
#
_entry.id   fe67371585c700c298581e7921cfded4
#
_cell.length_a   1.000
_cell.length_b   1.000
_cell.length_c   1.000
_cell.angle_alpha   90.00
_cell.angle_beta   90.00
_cell.angle_gamma   90.00
#
_symmetry.space_group_name_H-M   'P 1'
#
loop_
_entity.id
_entity.type
_entity.pdbx_description
1 polymer ?
#
loop_
_entity_poly.entity_id
_entity_poly.type
_entity_poly.pdbx_seq_one_letter_code
_entity_poly.pdbx_strand_id
1 'polypeptide(L)'
;MAERKKQSLLNGAIILVLSTLVVKVIGLCFKMPLGSMLGLVGYGYFTSVYAIYTPIYSISMAGLPIAVSRMVAEDVALNRYREARMTLKTARKIFLLVGTAGTLLMVIISIPYAAFISDIRNLPAMIAVAPSIFFCCYVSAYRGYYEGLRNMIPTAISQVIEALGKLVIGLVFAKLIMSYGESVYNSAVAAGSSTATVFGKEVSSLAEAFSATYPWAAAGAILGVTLGSLLSLIYLGIRHRVRGDGITHTELVNSPKPPANHDIAKNMVSIAVPILLSSLVLNATNLIDAMTIQNRLLHAIESGQDTIYNLYKQCIDADIASGTLNLSDSKGFMSYLYGAYNTAVDFKNLVPMITVSLGVSALPALAEAWTVKDKVAVKSAVNTVIRVSMLIALPAGIGMGVLAEPILTLIYGRGRMAADIPMIAPMVAVFGFTTAFMSISTPLTNLLQAVGRTDIPVKTMLVSAVVKIICNFALVGIPGINFNGAVLGTVLFYVINVVLNIIAVIKVTKVRIDIMSGLIKPLISAVMCGLAAWAAYGLLGSYALKNVSHGSDIALLAAIIIAVMVYAIAILVFKGVVREDIESLPAGKKIAKILEKYKLLG
;
A
#
# COMPACT_ATOMS: atom_id res chain seq x y z
N MET A 1 -10.56 -35.41 16.32
CA MET A 1 -10.94 -34.42 15.27
C MET A 1 -11.37 -33.16 16.00
N ALA A 2 -10.76 -32.02 15.71
CA ALA A 2 -11.11 -30.77 16.38
C ALA A 2 -12.48 -30.28 15.87
N GLU A 3 -13.41 -30.08 16.80
CA GLU A 3 -14.71 -29.48 16.52
C GLU A 3 -14.55 -28.16 15.75
N ARG A 4 -15.39 -27.97 14.74
CA ARG A 4 -15.46 -26.74 13.94
C ARG A 4 -15.93 -25.59 14.84
N LYS A 5 -15.00 -24.80 15.39
CA LYS A 5 -15.33 -23.53 16.02
C LYS A 5 -15.79 -22.52 14.94
N LYS A 6 -17.11 -22.44 14.72
CA LYS A 6 -17.71 -21.37 13.91
C LYS A 6 -17.42 -20.04 14.60
N GLN A 7 -16.61 -19.21 13.97
CA GLN A 7 -16.38 -17.85 14.46
C GLN A 7 -17.63 -17.00 14.21
N SER A 8 -17.99 -16.13 15.15
CA SER A 8 -18.98 -15.12 14.87
C SER A 8 -18.50 -14.24 13.72
N LEU A 9 -19.38 -13.71 12.89
CA LEU A 9 -19.05 -12.84 11.77
C LEU A 9 -18.16 -11.66 12.24
N LEU A 10 -18.50 -11.07 13.38
CA LEU A 10 -17.76 -9.94 13.96
C LEU A 10 -16.34 -10.34 14.37
N ASN A 11 -16.17 -11.48 15.07
CA ASN A 11 -14.84 -11.95 15.48
C ASN A 11 -13.97 -12.31 14.28
N GLY A 12 -14.56 -12.93 13.25
CA GLY A 12 -13.85 -13.23 12.02
C GLY A 12 -13.35 -11.97 11.30
N ALA A 13 -14.21 -10.97 11.16
CA ALA A 13 -13.85 -9.69 10.56
C ALA A 13 -12.74 -8.97 11.35
N ILE A 14 -12.82 -8.95 12.67
CA ILE A 14 -11.78 -8.36 13.54
C ILE A 14 -10.43 -9.06 13.32
N ILE A 15 -10.40 -10.40 13.25
CA ILE A 15 -9.16 -11.15 13.02
C ILE A 15 -8.52 -10.76 11.67
N LEU A 16 -9.31 -10.64 10.60
CA LEU A 16 -8.80 -10.24 9.30
C LEU A 16 -8.30 -8.79 9.28
N VAL A 17 -9.02 -7.87 9.91
CA VAL A 17 -8.61 -6.46 10.01
C VAL A 17 -7.30 -6.34 10.78
N LEU A 18 -7.18 -7.01 11.95
CA LEU A 18 -5.96 -7.02 12.73
C LEU A 18 -4.79 -7.66 11.99
N SER A 19 -5.00 -8.79 11.32
CA SER A 19 -3.94 -9.42 10.52
C SER A 19 -3.48 -8.52 9.37
N THR A 20 -4.41 -7.86 8.68
CA THR A 20 -4.09 -6.91 7.62
C THR A 20 -3.28 -5.72 8.15
N LEU A 21 -3.63 -5.20 9.34
CA LEU A 21 -2.85 -4.13 9.98
C LEU A 21 -1.43 -4.59 10.30
N VAL A 22 -1.28 -5.76 10.92
CA VAL A 22 0.04 -6.35 11.21
C VAL A 22 0.87 -6.54 9.94
N VAL A 23 0.29 -7.09 8.86
CA VAL A 23 0.96 -7.27 7.58
C VAL A 23 1.43 -5.92 6.98
N LYS A 24 0.63 -4.86 7.12
CA LYS A 24 1.01 -3.51 6.66
C LYS A 24 2.15 -2.93 7.47
N VAL A 25 2.15 -3.12 8.80
CA VAL A 25 3.26 -2.72 9.67
C VAL A 25 4.54 -3.47 9.28
N ILE A 26 4.47 -4.79 9.10
CA ILE A 26 5.61 -5.59 8.61
C ILE A 26 6.09 -5.09 7.25
N GLY A 27 5.18 -4.70 6.36
CA GLY A 27 5.52 -4.11 5.05
C GLY A 27 6.31 -2.81 5.16
N LEU A 28 6.01 -1.95 6.13
CA LEU A 28 6.80 -0.75 6.44
C LEU A 28 8.16 -1.11 7.01
N CYS A 29 8.20 -2.03 7.99
CA CYS A 29 9.45 -2.56 8.56
C CYS A 29 10.34 -3.24 7.52
N PHE A 30 9.81 -3.65 6.36
CA PHE A 30 10.56 -4.13 5.23
C PHE A 30 11.09 -2.99 4.35
N LYS A 31 10.22 -2.05 3.96
CA LYS A 31 10.57 -1.00 2.99
C LYS A 31 11.57 0.02 3.55
N MET A 32 11.44 0.40 4.82
CA MET A 32 12.32 1.38 5.44
C MET A 32 13.79 0.91 5.50
N PRO A 33 14.14 -0.27 6.09
CA PRO A 33 15.51 -0.76 6.04
C PRO A 33 16.00 -1.05 4.64
N LEU A 34 15.12 -1.54 3.74
CA LEU A 34 15.49 -1.79 2.36
C LEU A 34 15.96 -0.50 1.66
N GLY A 35 15.22 0.60 1.81
CA GLY A 35 15.60 1.90 1.28
C GLY A 35 16.93 2.39 1.86
N SER A 36 17.10 2.31 3.20
CA SER A 36 18.36 2.66 3.86
C SER A 36 19.56 1.85 3.37
N MET A 37 19.37 0.59 2.96
CA MET A 37 20.43 -0.29 2.47
C MET A 37 20.76 -0.07 1.00
N LEU A 38 19.73 0.08 0.16
CA LEU A 38 19.87 0.17 -1.29
C LEU A 38 20.12 1.61 -1.79
N GLY A 39 19.85 2.63 -0.97
CA GLY A 39 19.82 4.02 -1.43
C GLY A 39 18.70 4.24 -2.46
N LEU A 40 18.61 5.45 -3.01
CA LEU A 40 17.53 5.79 -3.96
C LEU A 40 17.62 5.02 -5.28
N VAL A 41 18.83 4.78 -5.79
CA VAL A 41 19.04 4.04 -7.05
C VAL A 41 18.51 2.62 -6.94
N GLY A 42 18.96 1.86 -5.94
CA GLY A 42 18.52 0.48 -5.75
C GLY A 42 17.04 0.37 -5.36
N TYR A 43 16.53 1.35 -4.60
CA TYR A 43 15.11 1.41 -4.28
C TYR A 43 14.25 1.75 -5.51
N GLY A 44 14.76 2.55 -6.44
CA GLY A 44 14.14 2.82 -7.73
C GLY A 44 13.96 1.54 -8.57
N TYR A 45 14.98 0.68 -8.64
CA TYR A 45 14.87 -0.63 -9.27
C TYR A 45 13.81 -1.51 -8.62
N PHE A 46 13.80 -1.59 -7.31
CA PHE A 46 12.81 -2.36 -6.56
C PHE A 46 11.38 -1.88 -6.84
N THR A 47 11.13 -0.57 -6.79
CA THR A 47 9.79 0.00 -7.00
C THR A 47 9.33 -0.07 -8.46
N SER A 48 10.27 0.02 -9.42
CA SER A 48 9.99 -0.18 -10.85
C SER A 48 9.42 -1.58 -11.14
N VAL A 49 9.98 -2.61 -10.51
CA VAL A 49 9.47 -3.99 -10.64
C VAL A 49 8.09 -4.14 -9.99
N TYR A 50 7.87 -3.49 -8.83
CA TYR A 50 6.55 -3.51 -8.19
C TYR A 50 5.48 -2.81 -9.03
N ALA A 51 5.84 -1.84 -9.83
CA ALA A 51 4.91 -1.11 -10.70
C ALA A 51 4.26 -2.01 -11.76
N ILE A 52 5.01 -2.97 -12.31
CA ILE A 52 4.47 -3.96 -13.26
C ILE A 52 3.89 -5.19 -12.55
N TYR A 53 4.51 -5.64 -11.47
CA TYR A 53 4.07 -6.80 -10.71
C TYR A 53 2.66 -6.61 -10.12
N THR A 54 2.40 -5.48 -9.47
CA THR A 54 1.13 -5.23 -8.75
C THR A 54 -0.11 -5.33 -9.63
N PRO A 55 -0.18 -4.74 -10.84
CA PRO A 55 -1.29 -4.93 -11.76
C PRO A 55 -1.52 -6.38 -12.16
N ILE A 56 -0.46 -7.09 -12.58
CA ILE A 56 -0.56 -8.49 -13.02
C ILE A 56 -0.98 -9.40 -11.86
N TYR A 57 -0.41 -9.20 -10.68
CA TYR A 57 -0.81 -9.86 -9.44
C TYR A 57 -2.30 -9.63 -9.13
N SER A 58 -2.75 -8.38 -9.18
CA SER A 58 -4.15 -8.02 -8.89
C SER A 58 -5.12 -8.64 -9.90
N ILE A 59 -4.77 -8.66 -11.18
CA ILE A 59 -5.57 -9.33 -12.22
C ILE A 59 -5.66 -10.83 -11.93
N SER A 60 -4.56 -11.45 -11.55
CA SER A 60 -4.52 -12.90 -11.30
C SER A 60 -5.24 -13.31 -10.01
N MET A 61 -5.37 -12.39 -9.04
CA MET A 61 -5.89 -12.65 -7.70
C MET A 61 -7.29 -12.07 -7.45
N ALA A 62 -7.72 -11.06 -8.21
CA ALA A 62 -9.02 -10.42 -7.98
C ALA A 62 -10.18 -11.36 -8.33
N GLY A 63 -11.20 -11.35 -7.52
CA GLY A 63 -12.47 -12.04 -7.78
C GLY A 63 -12.48 -13.53 -7.45
N LEU A 64 -11.46 -14.29 -7.81
CA LEU A 64 -11.46 -15.75 -7.59
C LEU A 64 -11.55 -16.14 -6.10
N PRO A 65 -10.77 -15.59 -5.16
CA PRO A 65 -10.90 -15.92 -3.73
C PRO A 65 -12.29 -15.56 -3.19
N ILE A 66 -12.84 -14.43 -3.63
CA ILE A 66 -14.18 -13.97 -3.25
C ILE A 66 -15.25 -14.94 -3.77
N ALA A 67 -15.12 -15.41 -5.02
CA ALA A 67 -16.02 -16.40 -5.58
C ALA A 67 -16.00 -17.71 -4.80
N VAL A 68 -14.80 -18.22 -4.46
CA VAL A 68 -14.64 -19.43 -3.64
C VAL A 68 -15.28 -19.25 -2.26
N SER A 69 -14.98 -18.14 -1.59
CA SER A 69 -15.51 -17.84 -0.25
C SER A 69 -17.04 -17.78 -0.26
N ARG A 70 -17.62 -17.14 -1.26
CA ARG A 70 -19.08 -17.03 -1.42
C ARG A 70 -19.70 -18.40 -1.67
N MET A 71 -19.22 -19.17 -2.66
CA MET A 71 -19.76 -20.50 -2.99
C MET A 71 -19.67 -21.45 -1.80
N VAL A 72 -18.52 -21.50 -1.12
CA VAL A 72 -18.35 -22.33 0.08
C VAL A 72 -19.28 -21.90 1.21
N ALA A 73 -19.49 -20.61 1.42
CA ALA A 73 -20.43 -20.12 2.43
C ALA A 73 -21.89 -20.49 2.11
N GLU A 74 -22.30 -20.41 0.83
CA GLU A 74 -23.61 -20.83 0.34
C GLU A 74 -23.79 -22.34 0.53
N ASP A 75 -22.80 -23.15 0.13
CA ASP A 75 -22.82 -24.62 0.27
C ASP A 75 -22.96 -25.05 1.73
N VAL A 76 -22.21 -24.42 2.62
CA VAL A 76 -22.27 -24.69 4.07
C VAL A 76 -23.61 -24.28 4.68
N ALA A 77 -24.18 -23.15 4.24
CA ALA A 77 -25.50 -22.70 4.70
C ALA A 77 -26.63 -23.68 4.31
N LEU A 78 -26.47 -24.33 3.17
CA LEU A 78 -27.39 -25.31 2.64
C LEU A 78 -27.06 -26.79 3.04
N ASN A 79 -26.08 -26.96 3.96
CA ASN A 79 -25.56 -28.27 4.40
C ASN A 79 -24.99 -29.14 3.25
N ARG A 80 -24.49 -28.53 2.18
CA ARG A 80 -23.87 -29.17 1.01
C ARG A 80 -22.36 -29.33 1.19
N TYR A 81 -21.92 -30.00 2.23
CA TYR A 81 -20.50 -30.09 2.60
C TYR A 81 -19.63 -30.82 1.57
N ARG A 82 -20.19 -31.79 0.82
CA ARG A 82 -19.49 -32.44 -0.30
C ARG A 82 -19.21 -31.46 -1.43
N GLU A 83 -20.16 -30.58 -1.72
CA GLU A 83 -20.02 -29.53 -2.73
C GLU A 83 -18.97 -28.52 -2.31
N ALA A 84 -18.96 -28.08 -1.05
CA ALA A 84 -17.92 -27.19 -0.50
C ALA A 84 -16.50 -27.76 -0.68
N ARG A 85 -16.28 -29.06 -0.42
CA ARG A 85 -14.99 -29.72 -0.69
C ARG A 85 -14.67 -29.81 -2.18
N MET A 86 -15.69 -30.07 -3.02
CA MET A 86 -15.51 -30.07 -4.45
C MET A 86 -15.19 -28.70 -4.99
N THR A 87 -15.77 -27.64 -4.44
CA THR A 87 -15.44 -26.23 -4.72
C THR A 87 -13.97 -25.96 -4.46
N LEU A 88 -13.38 -26.40 -3.33
CA LEU A 88 -11.94 -26.29 -3.09
C LEU A 88 -11.12 -27.07 -4.12
N LYS A 89 -11.52 -28.32 -4.45
CA LYS A 89 -10.80 -29.15 -5.43
C LYS A 89 -10.80 -28.50 -6.82
N THR A 90 -11.93 -27.96 -7.24
CA THR A 90 -12.09 -27.25 -8.51
C THR A 90 -11.33 -25.92 -8.49
N ALA A 91 -11.42 -25.15 -7.40
CA ALA A 91 -10.67 -23.93 -7.21
C ALA A 91 -9.16 -24.16 -7.37
N ARG A 92 -8.60 -25.17 -6.71
CA ARG A 92 -7.15 -25.48 -6.82
C ARG A 92 -6.72 -25.71 -8.27
N LYS A 93 -7.54 -26.36 -9.11
CA LYS A 93 -7.25 -26.57 -10.54
C LYS A 93 -7.28 -25.24 -11.32
N ILE A 94 -8.32 -24.44 -11.10
CA ILE A 94 -8.46 -23.13 -11.76
C ILE A 94 -7.33 -22.20 -11.35
N PHE A 95 -7.02 -22.10 -10.06
CA PHE A 95 -5.95 -21.24 -9.57
C PHE A 95 -4.54 -21.70 -9.99
N LEU A 96 -4.33 -22.99 -10.16
CA LEU A 96 -3.11 -23.52 -10.75
C LEU A 96 -2.97 -23.03 -12.19
N LEU A 97 -4.02 -23.10 -13.00
CA LEU A 97 -4.02 -22.66 -14.38
C LEU A 97 -3.85 -21.13 -14.48
N VAL A 98 -4.63 -20.36 -13.72
CA VAL A 98 -4.56 -18.89 -13.70
C VAL A 98 -3.22 -18.41 -13.15
N GLY A 99 -2.71 -19.03 -12.08
CA GLY A 99 -1.41 -18.72 -11.51
C GLY A 99 -0.25 -18.99 -12.47
N THR A 100 -0.30 -20.14 -13.19
CA THR A 100 0.70 -20.43 -14.23
C THR A 100 0.60 -19.43 -15.38
N ALA A 101 -0.61 -19.16 -15.86
CA ALA A 101 -0.82 -18.17 -16.93
C ALA A 101 -0.37 -16.76 -16.50
N GLY A 102 -0.66 -16.33 -15.28
CA GLY A 102 -0.21 -15.05 -14.72
C GLY A 102 1.30 -14.97 -14.57
N THR A 103 1.95 -16.06 -14.16
CA THR A 103 3.43 -16.14 -14.08
C THR A 103 4.05 -16.03 -15.48
N LEU A 104 3.54 -16.79 -16.45
CA LEU A 104 4.01 -16.71 -17.83
C LEU A 104 3.77 -15.32 -18.43
N LEU A 105 2.60 -14.73 -18.18
CA LEU A 105 2.28 -13.36 -18.60
C LEU A 105 3.28 -12.35 -18.01
N MET A 106 3.62 -12.46 -16.72
CA MET A 106 4.62 -11.62 -16.07
C MET A 106 5.98 -11.75 -16.75
N VAL A 107 6.44 -12.96 -17.04
CA VAL A 107 7.72 -13.18 -17.73
C VAL A 107 7.70 -12.61 -19.16
N ILE A 108 6.62 -12.84 -19.91
CA ILE A 108 6.48 -12.35 -21.29
C ILE A 108 6.45 -10.81 -21.33
N ILE A 109 5.68 -10.18 -20.44
CA ILE A 109 5.54 -8.71 -20.40
C ILE A 109 6.80 -8.04 -19.83
N SER A 110 7.62 -8.74 -19.04
CA SER A 110 8.85 -8.19 -18.47
C SER A 110 9.82 -7.67 -19.53
N ILE A 111 9.93 -8.36 -20.68
CA ILE A 111 10.83 -7.97 -21.77
C ILE A 111 10.40 -6.66 -22.43
N PRO A 112 9.16 -6.54 -22.99
CA PRO A 112 8.73 -5.28 -23.58
C PRO A 112 8.62 -4.14 -22.58
N TYR A 113 8.30 -4.42 -21.30
CA TYR A 113 8.30 -3.39 -20.26
C TYR A 113 9.71 -2.86 -20.00
N ALA A 114 10.72 -3.74 -19.84
CA ALA A 114 12.11 -3.34 -19.66
C ALA A 114 12.63 -2.53 -20.85
N ALA A 115 12.22 -2.89 -22.08
CA ALA A 115 12.55 -2.13 -23.28
C ALA A 115 11.86 -0.75 -23.29
N PHE A 116 10.59 -0.67 -22.86
CA PHE A 116 9.84 0.59 -22.82
C PHE A 116 10.42 1.59 -21.83
N ILE A 117 10.80 1.14 -20.61
CA ILE A 117 11.48 1.98 -19.62
C ILE A 117 12.98 2.17 -19.93
N SER A 118 13.45 1.60 -21.07
CA SER A 118 14.83 1.67 -21.57
C SER A 118 15.87 1.12 -20.60
N ASP A 119 15.49 0.26 -19.62
CA ASP A 119 16.43 -0.33 -18.68
C ASP A 119 16.20 -1.84 -18.45
N ILE A 120 16.97 -2.64 -19.19
CA ILE A 120 16.93 -4.11 -19.13
C ILE A 120 17.46 -4.68 -17.79
N ARG A 121 18.16 -3.86 -16.98
CA ARG A 121 18.71 -4.27 -15.67
C ARG A 121 17.61 -4.62 -14.65
N ASN A 122 16.36 -4.20 -14.89
CA ASN A 122 15.20 -4.62 -14.09
C ASN A 122 14.77 -6.09 -14.33
N LEU A 123 15.19 -6.70 -15.44
CA LEU A 123 14.70 -8.02 -15.87
C LEU A 123 14.95 -9.15 -14.84
N PRO A 124 16.12 -9.28 -14.20
CA PRO A 124 16.35 -10.31 -13.18
C PRO A 124 15.36 -10.23 -12.02
N ALA A 125 15.05 -9.03 -11.56
CA ALA A 125 14.09 -8.80 -10.48
C ALA A 125 12.64 -9.09 -10.91
N MET A 126 12.27 -8.79 -12.15
CA MET A 126 10.95 -9.13 -12.71
C MET A 126 10.76 -10.65 -12.84
N ILE A 127 11.80 -11.37 -13.28
CA ILE A 127 11.77 -12.84 -13.36
C ILE A 127 11.72 -13.44 -11.95
N ALA A 128 12.43 -12.87 -10.98
CA ALA A 128 12.43 -13.34 -9.59
C ALA A 128 11.06 -13.23 -8.91
N VAL A 129 10.24 -12.23 -9.27
CA VAL A 129 8.89 -12.06 -8.70
C VAL A 129 7.82 -12.89 -9.41
N ALA A 130 8.04 -13.26 -10.67
CA ALA A 130 7.00 -13.93 -11.47
C ALA A 130 6.41 -15.20 -10.80
N PRO A 131 7.20 -16.13 -10.20
CA PRO A 131 6.64 -17.31 -9.53
C PRO A 131 5.77 -16.97 -8.31
N SER A 132 5.90 -15.77 -7.71
CA SER A 132 5.07 -15.38 -6.58
C SER A 132 3.59 -15.33 -6.96
N ILE A 133 3.26 -14.98 -8.21
CA ILE A 133 1.88 -14.94 -8.73
C ILE A 133 1.28 -16.34 -8.66
N PHE A 134 2.03 -17.37 -9.08
CA PHE A 134 1.58 -18.76 -8.97
C PHE A 134 1.31 -19.16 -7.51
N PHE A 135 2.27 -18.90 -6.61
CA PHE A 135 2.12 -19.28 -5.20
C PHE A 135 0.96 -18.54 -4.53
N CYS A 136 0.83 -17.23 -4.77
CA CYS A 136 -0.26 -16.43 -4.23
C CYS A 136 -1.63 -16.88 -4.75
N CYS A 137 -1.76 -17.18 -6.05
CA CYS A 137 -2.99 -17.74 -6.61
C CYS A 137 -3.37 -19.03 -5.88
N TYR A 138 -2.42 -19.95 -5.73
CA TYR A 138 -2.71 -21.23 -5.10
C TYR A 138 -3.05 -21.09 -3.60
N VAL A 139 -2.36 -20.20 -2.87
CA VAL A 139 -2.68 -19.80 -1.48
C VAL A 139 -4.11 -19.29 -1.37
N SER A 140 -4.56 -18.49 -2.34
CA SER A 140 -5.88 -17.87 -2.33
C SER A 140 -7.03 -18.85 -2.47
N ALA A 141 -6.83 -20.01 -3.09
CA ALA A 141 -7.81 -21.09 -3.08
C ALA A 141 -8.11 -21.58 -1.66
N TYR A 142 -7.06 -21.75 -0.84
CA TYR A 142 -7.22 -22.13 0.57
C TYR A 142 -7.81 -20.99 1.41
N ARG A 143 -7.33 -19.75 1.21
CA ARG A 143 -7.86 -18.58 1.93
C ARG A 143 -9.36 -18.43 1.69
N GLY A 144 -9.79 -18.39 0.43
CA GLY A 144 -11.22 -18.31 0.08
C GLY A 144 -12.03 -19.46 0.67
N TYR A 145 -11.50 -20.67 0.65
CA TYR A 145 -12.17 -21.83 1.24
C TYR A 145 -12.37 -21.70 2.76
N TYR A 146 -11.31 -21.35 3.50
CA TYR A 146 -11.41 -21.19 4.96
C TYR A 146 -12.28 -19.99 5.37
N GLU A 147 -12.24 -18.90 4.62
CA GLU A 147 -13.12 -17.75 4.81
C GLU A 147 -14.59 -18.11 4.61
N GLY A 148 -14.90 -18.89 3.55
CA GLY A 148 -16.25 -19.44 3.31
C GLY A 148 -16.71 -20.36 4.43
N LEU A 149 -15.79 -21.11 5.04
CA LEU A 149 -16.06 -21.92 6.23
C LEU A 149 -16.22 -21.12 7.52
N ARG A 150 -16.14 -19.78 7.48
CA ARG A 150 -16.12 -18.88 8.65
C ARG A 150 -14.97 -19.19 9.63
N ASN A 151 -13.81 -19.53 9.12
CA ASN A 151 -12.59 -19.76 9.88
C ASN A 151 -11.47 -18.86 9.33
N MET A 152 -11.34 -17.65 9.89
CA MET A 152 -10.42 -16.64 9.38
C MET A 152 -8.97 -16.82 9.87
N ILE A 153 -8.73 -17.66 10.89
CA ILE A 153 -7.41 -17.86 11.49
C ILE A 153 -6.36 -18.36 10.47
N PRO A 154 -6.64 -19.36 9.60
CA PRO A 154 -5.66 -19.82 8.63
C PRO A 154 -5.25 -18.73 7.64
N THR A 155 -6.21 -17.94 7.17
CA THR A 155 -5.96 -16.79 6.31
C THR A 155 -5.07 -15.77 7.00
N ALA A 156 -5.41 -15.36 8.22
CA ALA A 156 -4.66 -14.38 9.00
C ALA A 156 -3.20 -14.83 9.23
N ILE A 157 -2.98 -16.06 9.69
CA ILE A 157 -1.63 -16.58 9.94
C ILE A 157 -0.84 -16.69 8.64
N SER A 158 -1.46 -17.15 7.54
CA SER A 158 -0.79 -17.27 6.25
C SER A 158 -0.32 -15.92 5.70
N GLN A 159 -1.10 -14.85 5.90
CA GLN A 159 -0.72 -13.48 5.51
C GLN A 159 0.47 -12.97 6.33
N VAL A 160 0.50 -13.24 7.63
CA VAL A 160 1.62 -12.86 8.51
C VAL A 160 2.89 -13.63 8.13
N ILE A 161 2.80 -14.94 7.87
CA ILE A 161 3.95 -15.76 7.42
C ILE A 161 4.51 -15.22 6.10
N GLU A 162 3.66 -14.88 5.14
CA GLU A 162 4.05 -14.30 3.86
C GLU A 162 4.79 -12.97 4.06
N ALA A 163 4.26 -12.09 4.91
CA ALA A 163 4.86 -10.80 5.20
C ALA A 163 6.21 -10.93 5.96
N LEU A 164 6.30 -11.84 6.92
CA LEU A 164 7.55 -12.12 7.64
C LEU A 164 8.59 -12.77 6.73
N GLY A 165 8.18 -13.70 5.86
CA GLY A 165 9.06 -14.29 4.85
C GLY A 165 9.66 -13.22 3.94
N LYS A 166 8.83 -12.31 3.42
CA LYS A 166 9.26 -11.15 2.65
C LYS A 166 10.26 -10.28 3.43
N LEU A 167 9.94 -9.94 4.67
CA LEU A 167 10.78 -9.10 5.51
C LEU A 167 12.16 -9.72 5.73
N VAL A 168 12.19 -10.94 6.27
CA VAL A 168 13.45 -11.56 6.68
C VAL A 168 14.28 -11.96 5.46
N ILE A 169 13.70 -12.74 4.56
CA ILE A 169 14.42 -13.29 3.40
C ILE A 169 14.82 -12.16 2.45
N GLY A 170 13.92 -11.21 2.19
CA GLY A 170 14.19 -10.10 1.27
C GLY A 170 15.31 -9.19 1.77
N LEU A 171 15.31 -8.80 3.06
CA LEU A 171 16.39 -7.98 3.63
C LEU A 171 17.71 -8.73 3.69
N VAL A 172 17.70 -10.02 4.05
CA VAL A 172 18.92 -10.83 4.11
C VAL A 172 19.56 -10.95 2.71
N PHE A 173 18.80 -11.32 1.67
CA PHE A 173 19.34 -11.43 0.32
C PHE A 173 19.81 -10.08 -0.23
N ALA A 174 19.05 -9.00 -0.03
CA ALA A 174 19.46 -7.66 -0.44
C ALA A 174 20.80 -7.29 0.20
N LYS A 175 20.94 -7.50 1.53
CA LYS A 175 22.18 -7.22 2.26
C LYS A 175 23.35 -8.06 1.77
N LEU A 176 23.17 -9.37 1.60
CA LEU A 176 24.21 -10.27 1.12
C LEU A 176 24.73 -9.87 -0.27
N ILE A 177 23.82 -9.53 -1.19
CA ILE A 177 24.18 -9.13 -2.54
C ILE A 177 24.92 -7.79 -2.53
N MET A 178 24.45 -6.81 -1.75
CA MET A 178 25.13 -5.52 -1.60
C MET A 178 26.54 -5.69 -1.02
N SER A 179 26.68 -6.47 0.06
CA SER A 179 27.98 -6.73 0.68
C SER A 179 28.92 -7.52 -0.24
N TYR A 180 28.39 -8.44 -1.05
CA TYR A 180 29.19 -9.17 -2.05
C TYR A 180 29.78 -8.23 -3.10
N GLY A 181 28.97 -7.36 -3.73
CA GLY A 181 29.45 -6.42 -4.74
C GLY A 181 30.51 -5.47 -4.19
N GLU A 182 30.32 -4.95 -2.98
CA GLU A 182 31.27 -4.09 -2.30
C GLU A 182 32.58 -4.84 -1.94
N SER A 183 32.49 -6.06 -1.44
CA SER A 183 33.66 -6.86 -1.05
C SER A 183 34.51 -7.27 -2.25
N VAL A 184 33.89 -7.62 -3.38
CA VAL A 184 34.60 -7.97 -4.62
C VAL A 184 35.45 -6.79 -5.11
N TYR A 185 34.85 -5.60 -5.16
CA TYR A 185 35.56 -4.39 -5.56
C TYR A 185 36.71 -4.05 -4.58
N ASN A 186 36.42 -4.02 -3.28
CA ASN A 186 37.44 -3.69 -2.28
C ASN A 186 38.61 -4.70 -2.26
N SER A 187 38.33 -5.99 -2.47
CA SER A 187 39.34 -7.03 -2.56
C SER A 187 40.25 -6.87 -3.80
N ALA A 188 39.68 -6.47 -4.95
CA ALA A 188 40.45 -6.21 -6.16
C ALA A 188 41.37 -4.99 -5.99
N VAL A 189 40.84 -3.91 -5.39
CA VAL A 189 41.65 -2.70 -5.06
C VAL A 189 42.77 -3.04 -4.07
N ALA A 190 42.48 -3.84 -3.03
CA ALA A 190 43.50 -4.29 -2.06
C ALA A 190 44.56 -5.17 -2.71
N ALA A 191 44.23 -5.92 -3.77
CA ALA A 191 45.16 -6.70 -4.58
C ALA A 191 45.95 -5.86 -5.60
N GLY A 192 45.76 -4.53 -5.64
CA GLY A 192 46.45 -3.62 -6.55
C GLY A 192 45.86 -3.58 -7.97
N SER A 193 44.70 -4.17 -8.20
CA SER A 193 44.00 -4.08 -9.49
C SER A 193 43.31 -2.75 -9.65
N SER A 194 43.40 -2.13 -10.83
CA SER A 194 42.65 -0.90 -11.17
C SER A 194 41.19 -1.16 -11.52
N THR A 195 40.85 -2.41 -11.82
CA THR A 195 39.49 -2.83 -12.19
C THR A 195 39.08 -4.10 -11.45
N ALA A 196 37.78 -4.30 -11.27
CA ALA A 196 37.18 -5.51 -10.70
C ALA A 196 36.02 -5.98 -11.58
N THR A 197 35.72 -7.27 -11.59
CA THR A 197 34.52 -7.78 -12.28
C THR A 197 33.38 -8.03 -11.27
N VAL A 198 32.36 -7.20 -11.30
CA VAL A 198 31.19 -7.29 -10.42
C VAL A 198 29.94 -7.64 -11.25
N PHE A 199 29.34 -8.78 -10.99
CA PHE A 199 28.18 -9.32 -11.73
C PHE A 199 28.39 -9.31 -13.28
N GLY A 200 29.60 -9.68 -13.73
CA GLY A 200 29.93 -9.76 -15.15
C GLY A 200 30.22 -8.42 -15.83
N LYS A 201 30.32 -7.32 -15.07
CA LYS A 201 30.75 -6.01 -15.55
C LYS A 201 32.12 -5.67 -14.98
N GLU A 202 32.98 -5.17 -15.83
CA GLU A 202 34.23 -4.56 -15.42
C GLU A 202 33.96 -3.18 -14.85
N VAL A 203 34.44 -2.89 -13.65
CA VAL A 203 34.20 -1.67 -12.89
C VAL A 203 35.53 -1.11 -12.41
N SER A 204 35.70 0.20 -12.53
CA SER A 204 36.89 0.94 -12.15
C SER A 204 36.71 1.81 -10.91
N SER A 205 35.47 1.96 -10.46
CA SER A 205 35.11 2.76 -9.28
C SER A 205 34.09 2.06 -8.41
N LEU A 206 34.02 2.48 -7.13
CA LEU A 206 33.00 1.98 -6.19
C LEU A 206 31.57 2.30 -6.68
N ALA A 207 31.39 3.47 -7.32
CA ALA A 207 30.10 3.87 -7.89
C ALA A 207 29.66 2.93 -9.03
N GLU A 208 30.58 2.52 -9.88
CA GLU A 208 30.30 1.53 -10.93
C GLU A 208 30.00 0.15 -10.35
N ALA A 209 30.71 -0.26 -9.28
CA ALA A 209 30.45 -1.50 -8.57
C ALA A 209 29.04 -1.51 -7.96
N PHE A 210 28.61 -0.43 -7.33
CA PHE A 210 27.23 -0.30 -6.85
C PHE A 210 26.22 -0.25 -7.99
N SER A 211 26.48 0.49 -9.07
CA SER A 211 25.59 0.52 -10.24
C SER A 211 25.39 -0.88 -10.85
N ALA A 212 26.42 -1.72 -10.85
CA ALA A 212 26.31 -3.12 -11.27
C ALA A 212 25.54 -4.00 -10.25
N THR A 213 25.61 -3.67 -8.95
CA THR A 213 25.05 -4.48 -7.85
C THR A 213 23.57 -4.20 -7.59
N TYR A 214 23.11 -2.95 -7.71
CA TYR A 214 21.74 -2.55 -7.35
C TYR A 214 20.63 -3.36 -8.02
N PRO A 215 20.66 -3.69 -9.31
CA PRO A 215 19.62 -4.49 -9.93
C PRO A 215 19.50 -5.89 -9.31
N TRP A 216 20.63 -6.50 -8.97
CA TRP A 216 20.69 -7.82 -8.34
C TRP A 216 20.26 -7.78 -6.88
N ALA A 217 20.61 -6.72 -6.15
CA ALA A 217 20.17 -6.53 -4.77
C ALA A 217 18.64 -6.29 -4.70
N ALA A 218 18.08 -5.53 -5.66
CA ALA A 218 16.64 -5.40 -5.82
C ALA A 218 15.98 -6.75 -6.15
N ALA A 219 16.59 -7.57 -7.01
CA ALA A 219 16.12 -8.93 -7.30
C ALA A 219 16.16 -9.83 -6.05
N GLY A 220 17.20 -9.72 -5.23
CA GLY A 220 17.31 -10.42 -3.94
C GLY A 220 16.21 -10.02 -2.96
N ALA A 221 15.92 -8.72 -2.83
CA ALA A 221 14.81 -8.23 -2.03
C ALA A 221 13.46 -8.78 -2.51
N ILE A 222 13.27 -8.86 -3.82
CA ILE A 222 12.04 -9.35 -4.47
C ILE A 222 11.91 -10.87 -4.34
N LEU A 223 13.01 -11.64 -4.33
CA LEU A 223 12.99 -13.07 -4.02
C LEU A 223 12.33 -13.33 -2.65
N GLY A 224 12.48 -12.42 -1.69
CA GLY A 224 11.77 -12.50 -0.41
C GLY A 224 10.25 -12.53 -0.57
N VAL A 225 9.67 -11.84 -1.57
CA VAL A 225 8.23 -11.89 -1.87
C VAL A 225 7.84 -13.28 -2.38
N THR A 226 8.61 -13.82 -3.31
CA THR A 226 8.36 -15.14 -3.89
C THR A 226 8.47 -16.25 -2.85
N LEU A 227 9.53 -16.23 -2.04
CA LEU A 227 9.74 -17.23 -1.00
C LEU A 227 8.76 -17.05 0.17
N GLY A 228 8.38 -15.82 0.52
CA GLY A 228 7.33 -15.55 1.50
C GLY A 228 5.98 -16.16 1.08
N SER A 229 5.61 -16.00 -0.18
CA SER A 229 4.39 -16.60 -0.74
C SER A 229 4.46 -18.13 -0.77
N LEU A 230 5.62 -18.71 -1.08
CA LEU A 230 5.87 -20.16 -0.99
C LEU A 230 5.71 -20.68 0.45
N LEU A 231 6.29 -19.99 1.45
CA LEU A 231 6.12 -20.35 2.87
C LEU A 231 4.67 -20.32 3.31
N SER A 232 3.91 -19.32 2.87
CA SER A 232 2.47 -19.22 3.10
C SER A 232 1.71 -20.42 2.51
N LEU A 233 2.09 -20.84 1.30
CA LEU A 233 1.51 -22.01 0.63
C LEU A 233 1.83 -23.30 1.40
N ILE A 234 3.08 -23.50 1.80
CA ILE A 234 3.53 -24.65 2.57
C ILE A 234 2.74 -24.72 3.90
N TYR A 235 2.63 -23.60 4.62
CA TYR A 235 1.86 -23.55 5.86
C TYR A 235 0.41 -23.98 5.66
N LEU A 236 -0.30 -23.42 4.68
CA LEU A 236 -1.71 -23.76 4.42
C LEU A 236 -1.88 -25.21 3.95
N GLY A 237 -0.95 -25.73 3.13
CA GLY A 237 -0.95 -27.11 2.69
C GLY A 237 -0.76 -28.10 3.84
N ILE A 238 0.24 -27.88 4.70
CA ILE A 238 0.49 -28.70 5.89
C ILE A 238 -0.70 -28.63 6.85
N ARG A 239 -1.17 -27.41 7.15
CA ARG A 239 -2.31 -27.21 8.03
C ARG A 239 -3.57 -27.93 7.54
N HIS A 240 -3.83 -27.86 6.24
CA HIS A 240 -4.99 -28.53 5.63
C HIS A 240 -4.89 -30.05 5.74
N ARG A 241 -3.68 -30.62 5.58
CA ARG A 241 -3.45 -32.07 5.72
C ARG A 241 -3.52 -32.53 7.17
N VAL A 242 -2.95 -31.78 8.12
CA VAL A 242 -2.81 -32.20 9.52
C VAL A 242 -4.09 -31.92 10.32
N ARG A 243 -4.69 -30.74 10.18
CA ARG A 243 -5.87 -30.33 10.96
C ARG A 243 -7.19 -30.47 10.21
N GLY A 244 -7.14 -30.72 8.89
CA GLY A 244 -8.31 -30.78 8.04
C GLY A 244 -9.04 -29.44 7.89
N ASP A 245 -10.27 -29.53 7.41
CA ASP A 245 -11.19 -28.39 7.21
C ASP A 245 -12.23 -28.24 8.33
N GLY A 246 -12.29 -29.21 9.26
CA GLY A 246 -13.25 -29.23 10.35
C GLY A 246 -14.64 -29.72 9.94
N ILE A 247 -14.83 -30.20 8.71
CA ILE A 247 -16.06 -30.85 8.26
C ILE A 247 -16.03 -32.31 8.75
N THR A 248 -17.04 -32.71 9.51
CA THR A 248 -17.13 -34.04 10.10
C THR A 248 -17.56 -35.11 9.07
N HIS A 249 -17.26 -36.37 9.37
CA HIS A 249 -17.69 -37.48 8.49
C HIS A 249 -19.21 -37.56 8.37
N THR A 250 -19.93 -37.32 9.45
CA THR A 250 -21.40 -37.29 9.49
C THR A 250 -21.99 -36.20 8.60
N GLU A 251 -21.44 -34.99 8.62
CA GLU A 251 -21.84 -33.88 7.73
C GLU A 251 -21.62 -34.25 6.26
N LEU A 252 -20.53 -34.96 5.96
CA LEU A 252 -20.27 -35.43 4.59
C LEU A 252 -21.23 -36.52 4.12
N VAL A 253 -21.51 -37.50 4.97
CA VAL A 253 -22.41 -38.60 4.61
C VAL A 253 -23.82 -38.10 4.33
N ASN A 254 -24.30 -37.17 5.15
CA ASN A 254 -25.64 -36.58 5.03
C ASN A 254 -25.74 -35.49 3.94
N SER A 255 -24.62 -35.11 3.33
CA SER A 255 -24.61 -34.10 2.28
C SER A 255 -25.07 -34.68 0.93
N PRO A 256 -25.87 -33.95 0.15
CA PRO A 256 -26.28 -34.36 -1.18
C PRO A 256 -25.07 -34.57 -2.12
N LYS A 257 -25.29 -35.26 -3.24
CA LYS A 257 -24.26 -35.40 -4.27
C LYS A 257 -23.92 -34.03 -4.86
N PRO A 258 -22.64 -33.69 -5.00
CA PRO A 258 -22.23 -32.42 -5.59
C PRO A 258 -22.54 -32.40 -7.09
N PRO A 259 -22.76 -31.21 -7.68
CA PRO A 259 -22.89 -31.06 -9.13
C PRO A 259 -21.57 -31.39 -9.85
N ALA A 260 -21.58 -31.40 -11.17
CA ALA A 260 -20.38 -31.67 -11.95
C ALA A 260 -19.31 -30.56 -11.73
N ASN A 261 -18.03 -30.96 -11.79
CA ASN A 261 -16.92 -30.03 -11.66
C ASN A 261 -17.00 -28.86 -12.65
N HIS A 262 -17.55 -29.10 -13.85
CA HIS A 262 -17.72 -28.05 -14.86
C HIS A 262 -18.70 -26.96 -14.41
N ASP A 263 -19.81 -27.33 -13.78
CA ASP A 263 -20.82 -26.39 -13.33
C ASP A 263 -20.29 -25.53 -12.16
N ILE A 264 -19.55 -26.15 -11.24
CA ILE A 264 -18.85 -25.44 -10.16
C ILE A 264 -17.84 -24.46 -10.75
N ALA A 265 -17.05 -24.87 -11.74
CA ALA A 265 -16.07 -24.02 -12.40
C ALA A 265 -16.74 -22.85 -13.13
N LYS A 266 -17.80 -23.11 -13.88
CA LYS A 266 -18.58 -22.10 -14.61
C LYS A 266 -19.16 -21.06 -13.66
N ASN A 267 -19.76 -21.49 -12.55
CA ASN A 267 -20.30 -20.59 -11.54
C ASN A 267 -19.19 -19.74 -10.88
N MET A 268 -18.06 -20.35 -10.52
CA MET A 268 -16.90 -19.65 -9.94
C MET A 268 -16.38 -18.56 -10.88
N VAL A 269 -16.20 -18.88 -12.16
CA VAL A 269 -15.73 -17.91 -13.17
C VAL A 269 -16.74 -16.79 -13.40
N SER A 270 -18.04 -17.10 -13.44
CA SER A 270 -19.09 -16.09 -13.62
C SER A 270 -19.14 -15.07 -12.49
N ILE A 271 -18.83 -15.48 -11.25
CA ILE A 271 -18.72 -14.57 -10.10
C ILE A 271 -17.42 -13.79 -10.14
N ALA A 272 -16.31 -14.43 -10.53
CA ALA A 272 -14.98 -13.82 -10.49
C ALA A 272 -14.76 -12.76 -11.58
N VAL A 273 -15.24 -12.98 -12.82
CA VAL A 273 -14.97 -12.14 -13.99
C VAL A 273 -15.38 -10.65 -13.80
N PRO A 274 -16.58 -10.30 -13.31
CA PRO A 274 -16.95 -8.91 -13.09
C PRO A 274 -16.02 -8.18 -12.10
N ILE A 275 -15.60 -8.88 -11.04
CA ILE A 275 -14.69 -8.34 -10.01
C ILE A 275 -13.30 -8.14 -10.61
N LEU A 276 -12.86 -9.09 -11.43
CA LEU A 276 -11.58 -9.06 -12.13
C LEU A 276 -11.51 -7.87 -13.10
N LEU A 277 -12.55 -7.63 -13.90
CA LEU A 277 -12.62 -6.50 -14.82
C LEU A 277 -12.53 -5.15 -14.09
N SER A 278 -13.20 -5.01 -12.95
CA SER A 278 -13.11 -3.80 -12.13
C SER A 278 -11.70 -3.56 -11.60
N SER A 279 -11.03 -4.62 -11.14
CA SER A 279 -9.64 -4.56 -10.66
C SER A 279 -8.65 -4.21 -11.78
N LEU A 280 -8.89 -4.72 -13.00
CA LEU A 280 -8.05 -4.48 -14.16
C LEU A 280 -7.98 -2.98 -14.50
N VAL A 281 -9.11 -2.30 -14.53
CA VAL A 281 -9.17 -0.85 -14.84
C VAL A 281 -8.33 -0.05 -13.86
N LEU A 282 -8.45 -0.31 -12.56
CA LEU A 282 -7.71 0.39 -11.51
C LEU A 282 -6.20 0.17 -11.62
N ASN A 283 -5.79 -1.07 -11.84
CA ASN A 283 -4.38 -1.43 -11.87
C ASN A 283 -3.69 -1.05 -13.18
N ALA A 284 -4.42 -1.04 -14.31
CA ALA A 284 -3.91 -0.54 -15.57
C ALA A 284 -3.52 0.94 -15.46
N THR A 285 -4.31 1.75 -14.76
CA THR A 285 -3.99 3.17 -14.52
C THR A 285 -2.67 3.33 -13.78
N ASN A 286 -2.41 2.52 -12.74
CA ASN A 286 -1.17 2.57 -12.00
C ASN A 286 0.05 2.14 -12.84
N LEU A 287 -0.13 1.17 -13.73
CA LEU A 287 0.92 0.74 -14.64
C LEU A 287 1.29 1.83 -15.65
N ILE A 288 0.29 2.44 -16.29
CA ILE A 288 0.48 3.54 -17.24
C ILE A 288 1.18 4.72 -16.54
N ASP A 289 0.78 5.04 -15.31
CA ASP A 289 1.40 6.08 -14.49
C ASP A 289 2.90 5.82 -14.28
N ALA A 290 3.26 4.63 -13.83
CA ALA A 290 4.65 4.26 -13.59
C ALA A 290 5.50 4.27 -14.88
N MET A 291 4.97 3.76 -15.97
CA MET A 291 5.63 3.78 -17.29
C MET A 291 5.85 5.22 -17.78
N THR A 292 4.81 6.07 -17.66
CA THR A 292 4.87 7.47 -18.10
C THR A 292 5.93 8.23 -17.30
N ILE A 293 5.95 8.09 -15.96
CA ILE A 293 6.92 8.79 -15.09
C ILE A 293 8.35 8.38 -15.45
N GLN A 294 8.65 7.09 -15.53
CA GLN A 294 10.01 6.61 -15.81
C GLN A 294 10.52 7.08 -17.17
N ASN A 295 9.69 6.93 -18.23
CA ASN A 295 10.05 7.37 -19.57
C ASN A 295 10.26 8.89 -19.65
N ARG A 296 9.39 9.68 -19.00
CA ARG A 296 9.51 11.15 -19.01
C ARG A 296 10.67 11.65 -18.14
N LEU A 297 11.02 10.96 -17.04
CA LEU A 297 12.22 11.26 -16.26
C LEU A 297 13.49 11.03 -17.09
N LEU A 298 13.57 9.93 -17.83
CA LEU A 298 14.71 9.67 -18.71
C LEU A 298 14.83 10.79 -19.76
N HIS A 299 13.74 11.19 -20.41
CA HIS A 299 13.73 12.31 -21.33
C HIS A 299 14.16 13.64 -20.67
N ALA A 300 13.74 13.91 -19.43
CA ALA A 300 14.16 15.11 -18.69
C ALA A 300 15.68 15.10 -18.43
N ILE A 301 16.25 13.93 -18.12
CA ILE A 301 17.70 13.77 -17.93
C ILE A 301 18.42 14.01 -19.26
N GLU A 302 18.00 13.39 -20.36
CA GLU A 302 18.61 13.54 -21.67
C GLU A 302 18.54 14.99 -22.20
N SER A 303 17.47 15.74 -21.86
CA SER A 303 17.27 17.12 -22.31
C SER A 303 17.91 18.19 -21.44
N GLY A 304 18.26 17.88 -20.17
CA GLY A 304 18.79 18.88 -19.27
C GLY A 304 19.30 18.33 -17.94
N GLN A 305 20.23 17.39 -17.99
CA GLN A 305 20.85 16.78 -16.81
C GLN A 305 21.45 17.82 -15.87
N ASP A 306 22.15 18.85 -16.42
CA ASP A 306 22.77 19.92 -15.64
C ASP A 306 21.74 20.75 -14.82
N THR A 307 20.55 20.94 -15.39
CA THR A 307 19.46 21.63 -14.67
C THR A 307 19.02 20.82 -13.47
N ILE A 308 18.82 19.51 -13.63
CA ILE A 308 18.43 18.61 -12.52
C ILE A 308 19.56 18.54 -11.49
N TYR A 309 20.80 18.41 -11.93
CA TYR A 309 21.98 18.42 -11.06
C TYR A 309 22.03 19.69 -10.18
N ASN A 310 21.88 20.86 -10.80
CA ASN A 310 21.92 22.13 -10.07
C ASN A 310 20.78 22.29 -9.06
N LEU A 311 19.58 21.73 -9.36
CA LEU A 311 18.45 21.75 -8.43
C LEU A 311 18.71 20.93 -7.16
N TYR A 312 19.39 19.80 -7.29
CA TYR A 312 19.60 18.85 -6.19
C TYR A 312 21.09 18.66 -5.88
N LYS A 313 21.92 19.66 -6.21
CA LYS A 313 23.37 19.60 -6.15
C LYS A 313 23.92 19.01 -4.84
N GLN A 314 23.42 19.48 -3.70
CA GLN A 314 23.88 19.02 -2.40
C GLN A 314 23.64 17.53 -2.16
N CYS A 315 22.50 17.00 -2.57
CA CYS A 315 22.17 15.56 -2.45
C CYS A 315 23.03 14.74 -3.43
N ILE A 316 23.06 15.19 -4.68
CA ILE A 316 23.78 14.47 -5.76
C ILE A 316 25.29 14.43 -5.50
N ASP A 317 25.91 15.54 -5.06
CA ASP A 317 27.33 15.58 -4.74
C ASP A 317 27.69 14.63 -3.60
N ALA A 318 26.84 14.55 -2.57
CA ALA A 318 27.03 13.63 -1.45
C ALA A 318 26.95 12.15 -1.91
N ASP A 319 26.01 11.84 -2.81
CA ASP A 319 25.87 10.50 -3.35
C ASP A 319 26.98 10.12 -4.33
N ILE A 320 27.48 11.05 -5.11
CA ILE A 320 28.68 10.83 -5.93
C ILE A 320 29.89 10.59 -5.03
N ALA A 321 30.08 11.41 -3.99
CA ALA A 321 31.21 11.28 -3.06
C ALA A 321 31.18 9.96 -2.29
N SER A 322 29.99 9.44 -1.95
CA SER A 322 29.81 8.13 -1.31
C SER A 322 29.87 6.96 -2.29
N GLY A 323 29.95 7.22 -3.60
CA GLY A 323 29.94 6.21 -4.63
C GLY A 323 28.58 5.53 -4.85
N THR A 324 27.49 6.11 -4.35
CA THR A 324 26.14 5.55 -4.50
C THR A 324 25.47 5.94 -5.81
N LEU A 325 25.91 7.02 -6.46
CA LEU A 325 25.37 7.53 -7.71
C LEU A 325 26.49 7.76 -8.74
N ASN A 326 26.21 7.36 -10.00
CA ASN A 326 27.04 7.67 -11.16
C ASN A 326 26.23 8.46 -12.19
N LEU A 327 26.55 9.72 -12.40
CA LEU A 327 25.84 10.61 -13.35
C LEU A 327 26.03 10.19 -14.82
N SER A 328 27.10 9.47 -15.15
CA SER A 328 27.31 8.95 -16.51
C SER A 328 26.33 7.82 -16.85
N ASP A 329 25.71 7.20 -15.85
CA ASP A 329 24.64 6.22 -16.02
C ASP A 329 23.27 6.89 -15.96
N SER A 330 22.78 7.42 -17.08
CA SER A 330 21.48 8.09 -17.18
C SER A 330 20.32 7.22 -16.67
N LYS A 331 20.41 5.89 -16.81
CA LYS A 331 19.38 4.96 -16.34
C LYS A 331 19.44 4.77 -14.81
N GLY A 332 20.66 4.72 -14.25
CA GLY A 332 20.85 4.77 -12.80
C GLY A 332 20.35 6.08 -12.21
N PHE A 333 20.61 7.19 -12.89
CA PHE A 333 20.11 8.51 -12.47
C PHE A 333 18.57 8.61 -12.58
N MET A 334 17.96 8.03 -13.62
CA MET A 334 16.49 7.89 -13.71
C MET A 334 15.94 7.07 -12.54
N SER A 335 16.57 5.94 -12.20
CA SER A 335 16.16 5.10 -11.05
C SER A 335 16.31 5.85 -9.72
N TYR A 336 17.33 6.71 -9.57
CA TYR A 336 17.53 7.58 -8.42
C TYR A 336 16.35 8.54 -8.22
N LEU A 337 15.98 9.28 -9.26
CA LEU A 337 14.84 10.22 -9.22
C LEU A 337 13.51 9.49 -9.00
N TYR A 338 13.33 8.34 -9.65
CA TYR A 338 12.15 7.51 -9.48
C TYR A 338 12.07 6.90 -8.06
N GLY A 339 13.21 6.54 -7.49
CA GLY A 339 13.33 6.09 -6.10
C GLY A 339 12.93 7.16 -5.10
N ALA A 340 13.36 8.41 -5.30
CA ALA A 340 12.98 9.55 -4.48
C ALA A 340 11.45 9.77 -4.49
N TYR A 341 10.85 9.80 -5.67
CA TYR A 341 9.40 9.91 -5.82
C TYR A 341 8.66 8.78 -5.11
N ASN A 342 9.09 7.52 -5.31
CA ASN A 342 8.42 6.37 -4.69
C ASN A 342 8.61 6.31 -3.17
N THR A 343 9.73 6.80 -2.64
CA THR A 343 9.92 6.96 -1.20
C THR A 343 8.85 7.89 -0.63
N ALA A 344 8.59 9.04 -1.27
CA ALA A 344 7.51 9.94 -0.86
C ALA A 344 6.11 9.30 -1.02
N VAL A 345 5.88 8.52 -2.08
CA VAL A 345 4.63 7.78 -2.29
C VAL A 345 4.37 6.74 -1.19
N ASP A 346 5.39 6.13 -0.61
CA ASP A 346 5.20 5.20 0.50
C ASP A 346 4.61 5.92 1.72
N PHE A 347 5.10 7.10 2.07
CA PHE A 347 4.53 7.94 3.14
C PHE A 347 3.10 8.37 2.82
N LYS A 348 2.83 8.77 1.59
CA LYS A 348 1.48 9.11 1.12
C LYS A 348 0.45 8.02 1.47
N ASN A 349 0.83 6.76 1.38
CA ASN A 349 -0.07 5.63 1.55
C ASN A 349 -0.35 5.25 3.02
N LEU A 350 0.38 5.82 4.00
CA LEU A 350 0.27 5.44 5.42
C LEU A 350 -1.10 5.75 6.00
N VAL A 351 -1.55 6.97 5.86
CA VAL A 351 -2.83 7.43 6.46
C VAL A 351 -4.05 6.82 5.77
N PRO A 352 -4.14 6.79 4.42
CA PRO A 352 -5.24 6.15 3.73
C PRO A 352 -5.46 4.68 4.10
N MET A 353 -4.40 3.95 4.46
CA MET A 353 -4.52 2.57 4.93
C MET A 353 -5.45 2.41 6.14
N ILE A 354 -5.50 3.40 7.02
CA ILE A 354 -6.34 3.38 8.23
C ILE A 354 -7.78 3.70 7.86
N THR A 355 -7.99 4.71 7.03
CA THR A 355 -9.33 5.20 6.68
C THR A 355 -10.11 4.26 5.74
N VAL A 356 -9.42 3.45 4.94
CA VAL A 356 -10.08 2.43 4.09
C VAL A 356 -10.95 1.48 4.90
N SER A 357 -10.48 1.04 6.07
CA SER A 357 -11.23 0.12 6.94
C SER A 357 -12.53 0.72 7.48
N LEU A 358 -12.55 2.04 7.71
CA LEU A 358 -13.74 2.77 8.13
C LEU A 358 -14.82 2.79 7.03
N GLY A 359 -14.41 3.04 5.79
CA GLY A 359 -15.32 2.99 4.65
C GLY A 359 -15.97 1.62 4.46
N VAL A 360 -15.20 0.54 4.62
CA VAL A 360 -15.71 -0.83 4.52
C VAL A 360 -16.69 -1.16 5.65
N SER A 361 -16.43 -0.73 6.88
CA SER A 361 -17.31 -1.02 8.03
C SER A 361 -18.67 -0.33 7.95
N ALA A 362 -18.77 0.81 7.28
CA ALA A 362 -20.02 1.56 7.11
C ALA A 362 -20.90 1.02 5.95
N LEU A 363 -20.34 0.21 5.04
CA LEU A 363 -21.06 -0.32 3.87
C LEU A 363 -22.38 -1.03 4.21
N PRO A 364 -22.43 -2.01 5.15
CA PRO A 364 -23.66 -2.73 5.45
C PRO A 364 -24.76 -1.83 6.00
N ALA A 365 -24.41 -0.93 6.94
CA ALA A 365 -25.36 -0.02 7.57
C ALA A 365 -25.98 0.96 6.55
N LEU A 366 -25.15 1.50 5.64
CA LEU A 366 -25.66 2.37 4.59
C LEU A 366 -26.52 1.60 3.57
N ALA A 367 -26.12 0.41 3.17
CA ALA A 367 -26.88 -0.42 2.23
C ALA A 367 -28.26 -0.80 2.81
N GLU A 368 -28.34 -1.14 4.09
CA GLU A 368 -29.59 -1.40 4.80
C GLU A 368 -30.47 -0.15 4.83
N ALA A 369 -29.97 0.99 5.30
CA ALA A 369 -30.68 2.26 5.36
C ALA A 369 -31.18 2.70 3.96
N TRP A 370 -30.37 2.48 2.92
CA TRP A 370 -30.73 2.79 1.54
C TRP A 370 -31.88 1.92 1.04
N THR A 371 -31.85 0.61 1.34
CA THR A 371 -32.87 -0.35 0.92
C THR A 371 -34.22 -0.06 1.53
N VAL A 372 -34.26 0.30 2.82
CA VAL A 372 -35.50 0.66 3.52
C VAL A 372 -35.93 2.13 3.31
N LYS A 373 -35.15 2.87 2.48
CA LYS A 373 -35.40 4.30 2.15
C LYS A 373 -35.41 5.23 3.36
N ASP A 374 -34.69 4.89 4.42
CA ASP A 374 -34.52 5.74 5.61
C ASP A 374 -33.54 6.88 5.33
N LYS A 375 -34.08 8.05 4.97
CA LYS A 375 -33.27 9.23 4.65
C LYS A 375 -32.47 9.77 5.83
N VAL A 376 -32.94 9.57 7.06
CA VAL A 376 -32.24 10.04 8.27
C VAL A 376 -31.00 9.16 8.53
N ALA A 377 -31.19 7.85 8.49
CA ALA A 377 -30.09 6.89 8.63
C ALA A 377 -29.06 7.04 7.50
N VAL A 378 -29.48 7.23 6.23
CA VAL A 378 -28.58 7.49 5.09
C VAL A 378 -27.77 8.77 5.32
N LYS A 379 -28.41 9.87 5.78
CA LYS A 379 -27.72 11.13 6.09
C LYS A 379 -26.71 10.95 7.22
N SER A 380 -27.08 10.26 8.29
CA SER A 380 -26.17 9.97 9.41
C SER A 380 -24.97 9.14 8.94
N ALA A 381 -25.19 8.04 8.21
CA ALA A 381 -24.12 7.19 7.71
C ALA A 381 -23.13 7.94 6.80
N VAL A 382 -23.63 8.73 5.84
CA VAL A 382 -22.78 9.51 4.92
C VAL A 382 -21.93 10.52 5.70
N ASN A 383 -22.55 11.31 6.60
CA ASN A 383 -21.84 12.33 7.36
C ASN A 383 -20.84 11.72 8.36
N THR A 384 -21.18 10.60 9.00
CA THR A 384 -20.28 9.88 9.91
C THR A 384 -19.04 9.38 9.18
N VAL A 385 -19.18 8.74 8.00
CA VAL A 385 -18.05 8.27 7.20
C VAL A 385 -17.11 9.41 6.83
N ILE A 386 -17.66 10.53 6.36
CA ILE A 386 -16.85 11.71 5.99
C ILE A 386 -16.15 12.27 7.23
N ARG A 387 -16.90 12.51 8.32
CA ARG A 387 -16.38 13.09 9.55
C ARG A 387 -15.27 12.22 10.18
N VAL A 388 -15.51 10.93 10.39
CA VAL A 388 -14.53 10.03 11.01
C VAL A 388 -13.28 9.87 10.13
N SER A 389 -13.44 9.84 8.82
CA SER A 389 -12.30 9.84 7.90
C SER A 389 -11.46 11.12 8.04
N MET A 390 -12.08 12.29 8.14
CA MET A 390 -11.39 13.58 8.29
C MET A 390 -10.78 13.76 9.67
N LEU A 391 -11.42 13.26 10.73
CA LEU A 391 -10.89 13.29 12.10
C LEU A 391 -9.55 12.58 12.23
N ILE A 392 -9.30 11.56 11.41
CA ILE A 392 -8.03 10.82 11.39
C ILE A 392 -7.07 11.41 10.36
N ALA A 393 -7.57 11.69 9.16
CA ALA A 393 -6.72 12.05 8.03
C ALA A 393 -6.11 13.45 8.16
N LEU A 394 -6.85 14.44 8.67
CA LEU A 394 -6.36 15.81 8.75
C LEU A 394 -5.21 15.97 9.75
N PRO A 395 -5.29 15.53 11.02
CA PRO A 395 -4.17 15.69 11.95
C PRO A 395 -2.96 14.85 11.54
N ALA A 396 -3.17 13.62 11.07
CA ALA A 396 -2.10 12.76 10.61
C ALA A 396 -1.40 13.33 9.36
N GLY A 397 -2.18 13.88 8.41
CA GLY A 397 -1.65 14.48 7.20
C GLY A 397 -0.89 15.77 7.46
N ILE A 398 -1.48 16.71 8.24
CA ILE A 398 -0.83 17.97 8.59
C ILE A 398 0.42 17.71 9.46
N GLY A 399 0.32 16.80 10.44
CA GLY A 399 1.47 16.38 11.25
C GLY A 399 2.60 15.81 10.40
N MET A 400 2.29 14.91 9.45
CA MET A 400 3.26 14.36 8.51
C MET A 400 3.85 15.45 7.59
N GLY A 401 3.03 16.40 7.15
CA GLY A 401 3.49 17.50 6.30
C GLY A 401 4.46 18.43 7.02
N VAL A 402 4.16 18.78 8.26
CA VAL A 402 4.97 19.69 9.09
C VAL A 402 6.25 19.02 9.59
N LEU A 403 6.19 17.73 9.94
CA LEU A 403 7.31 16.95 10.45
C LEU A 403 7.96 16.06 9.39
N ALA A 404 7.79 16.37 8.09
CA ALA A 404 8.27 15.51 6.99
C ALA A 404 9.78 15.23 7.09
N GLU A 405 10.59 16.25 7.22
CA GLU A 405 12.05 16.13 7.32
C GLU A 405 12.50 15.41 8.61
N PRO A 406 12.02 15.75 9.82
CA PRO A 406 12.32 15.00 11.03
C PRO A 406 11.93 13.51 10.97
N ILE A 407 10.78 13.21 10.39
CA ILE A 407 10.32 11.82 10.21
C ILE A 407 11.26 11.05 9.26
N LEU A 408 11.63 11.65 8.14
CA LEU A 408 12.58 11.05 7.20
C LEU A 408 13.96 10.88 7.83
N THR A 409 14.42 11.85 8.63
CA THR A 409 15.70 11.78 9.35
C THR A 409 15.70 10.63 10.37
N LEU A 410 14.62 10.46 11.13
CA LEU A 410 14.49 9.31 12.05
C LEU A 410 14.62 7.96 11.32
N ILE A 411 14.00 7.85 10.14
CA ILE A 411 13.90 6.59 9.39
C ILE A 411 15.14 6.32 8.53
N TYR A 412 15.62 7.32 7.80
CA TYR A 412 16.66 7.18 6.79
C TYR A 412 17.97 7.89 7.14
N GLY A 413 18.02 8.73 8.17
CA GLY A 413 19.17 9.56 8.52
C GLY A 413 20.46 8.80 8.87
N ARG A 414 20.37 7.46 9.07
CA ARG A 414 21.52 6.57 9.32
C ARG A 414 21.81 5.63 8.15
N GLY A 415 21.11 5.78 7.04
CA GLY A 415 21.24 4.93 5.87
C GLY A 415 21.80 5.67 4.66
N ARG A 416 21.86 4.98 3.53
CA ARG A 416 22.35 5.54 2.25
C ARG A 416 21.45 6.65 1.67
N MET A 417 20.21 6.79 2.15
CA MET A 417 19.29 7.88 1.76
C MET A 417 19.42 9.13 2.64
N ALA A 418 20.37 9.18 3.56
CA ALA A 418 20.48 10.31 4.50
C ALA A 418 20.72 11.65 3.81
N ALA A 419 21.55 11.67 2.78
CA ALA A 419 21.85 12.86 1.99
C ALA A 419 20.66 13.34 1.14
N ASP A 420 19.72 12.45 0.84
CA ASP A 420 18.58 12.69 -0.06
C ASP A 420 17.35 13.27 0.66
N ILE A 421 17.38 13.30 1.99
CA ILE A 421 16.24 13.79 2.79
C ILE A 421 15.76 15.18 2.34
N PRO A 422 16.63 16.17 2.08
CA PRO A 422 16.21 17.50 1.62
C PRO A 422 15.46 17.48 0.29
N MET A 423 15.75 16.50 -0.58
CA MET A 423 15.06 16.31 -1.87
C MET A 423 13.70 15.63 -1.68
N ILE A 424 13.58 14.66 -0.75
CA ILE A 424 12.36 13.86 -0.52
C ILE A 424 11.36 14.60 0.38
N ALA A 425 11.84 15.34 1.39
CA ALA A 425 11.00 15.96 2.41
C ALA A 425 9.92 16.90 1.85
N PRO A 426 10.19 17.78 0.86
CA PRO A 426 9.16 18.61 0.25
C PRO A 426 8.03 17.81 -0.39
N MET A 427 8.34 16.69 -1.04
CA MET A 427 7.31 15.80 -1.63
C MET A 427 6.43 15.15 -0.55
N VAL A 428 7.06 14.66 0.53
CA VAL A 428 6.33 14.10 1.68
C VAL A 428 5.45 15.15 2.34
N ALA A 429 5.92 16.40 2.45
CA ALA A 429 5.14 17.51 2.99
C ALA A 429 3.90 17.80 2.13
N VAL A 430 4.06 17.89 0.80
CA VAL A 430 2.92 18.08 -0.13
C VAL A 430 1.92 16.92 -0.01
N PHE A 431 2.39 15.69 0.01
CA PHE A 431 1.52 14.52 0.20
C PHE A 431 0.86 14.53 1.58
N GLY A 432 1.55 14.97 2.63
CA GLY A 432 1.00 15.15 3.97
C GLY A 432 -0.20 16.10 3.95
N PHE A 433 -0.02 17.30 3.47
CA PHE A 433 -1.11 18.31 3.41
C PHE A 433 -2.27 17.88 2.52
N THR A 434 -2.04 17.02 1.51
CA THR A 434 -3.09 16.50 0.63
C THR A 434 -3.67 15.16 1.08
N THR A 435 -3.20 14.60 2.16
CA THR A 435 -3.61 13.29 2.69
C THR A 435 -5.12 13.19 2.96
N ALA A 436 -5.77 14.30 3.34
CA ALA A 436 -7.22 14.32 3.55
C ALA A 436 -8.00 13.89 2.30
N PHE A 437 -7.63 14.39 1.12
CA PHE A 437 -8.25 13.98 -0.15
C PHE A 437 -7.97 12.51 -0.46
N MET A 438 -6.73 12.06 -0.22
CA MET A 438 -6.35 10.67 -0.46
C MET A 438 -7.14 9.71 0.44
N SER A 439 -7.29 10.06 1.70
CA SER A 439 -7.92 9.23 2.72
C SER A 439 -9.44 9.11 2.56
N ILE A 440 -10.11 10.14 2.05
CA ILE A 440 -11.57 10.11 1.86
C ILE A 440 -11.99 9.48 0.52
N SER A 441 -11.08 9.38 -0.45
CA SER A 441 -11.37 8.87 -1.80
C SER A 441 -12.01 7.48 -1.77
N THR A 442 -11.40 6.54 -1.04
CA THR A 442 -11.93 5.16 -0.92
C THR A 442 -13.24 5.08 -0.13
N PRO A 443 -13.40 5.72 1.03
CA PRO A 443 -14.69 5.79 1.71
C PRO A 443 -15.83 6.34 0.84
N LEU A 444 -15.61 7.40 0.06
CA LEU A 444 -16.62 7.92 -0.87
C LEU A 444 -16.98 6.91 -1.97
N THR A 445 -15.99 6.21 -2.50
CA THR A 445 -16.21 5.11 -3.45
C THR A 445 -17.09 4.03 -2.83
N ASN A 446 -16.81 3.62 -1.59
CA ASN A 446 -17.57 2.63 -0.86
C ASN A 446 -19.03 3.09 -0.62
N LEU A 447 -19.26 4.37 -0.30
CA LEU A 447 -20.61 4.93 -0.15
C LEU A 447 -21.41 4.80 -1.46
N LEU A 448 -20.82 5.13 -2.61
CA LEU A 448 -21.48 4.99 -3.91
C LEU A 448 -21.76 3.52 -4.28
N GLN A 449 -20.85 2.61 -3.92
CA GLN A 449 -21.06 1.18 -4.10
C GLN A 449 -22.19 0.63 -3.22
N ALA A 450 -22.29 1.09 -1.97
CA ALA A 450 -23.36 0.70 -1.03
C ALA A 450 -24.76 1.07 -1.52
N VAL A 451 -24.90 2.19 -2.24
CA VAL A 451 -26.17 2.61 -2.84
C VAL A 451 -26.40 2.03 -4.25
N GLY A 452 -25.57 1.05 -4.67
CA GLY A 452 -25.72 0.34 -5.94
C GLY A 452 -25.16 1.08 -7.16
N ARG A 453 -24.45 2.20 -6.99
CA ARG A 453 -23.91 3.02 -8.08
C ARG A 453 -22.41 2.76 -8.26
N THR A 454 -22.06 1.53 -8.59
CA THR A 454 -20.67 1.10 -8.83
C THR A 454 -20.05 1.69 -10.10
N ASP A 455 -20.88 2.15 -11.05
CA ASP A 455 -20.48 2.78 -12.32
C ASP A 455 -19.81 4.15 -12.12
N ILE A 456 -20.26 4.92 -11.10
CA ILE A 456 -19.80 6.30 -10.90
C ILE A 456 -18.32 6.36 -10.47
N PRO A 457 -17.88 5.62 -9.41
CA PRO A 457 -16.47 5.65 -9.01
C PRO A 457 -15.50 5.26 -10.13
N VAL A 458 -15.88 4.32 -10.99
CA VAL A 458 -15.05 3.93 -12.14
C VAL A 458 -14.89 5.10 -13.10
N LYS A 459 -15.98 5.81 -13.43
CA LYS A 459 -15.94 6.99 -14.32
C LYS A 459 -15.13 8.14 -13.71
N THR A 460 -15.33 8.45 -12.43
CA THR A 460 -14.60 9.54 -11.76
C THR A 460 -13.10 9.24 -11.67
N MET A 461 -12.74 7.98 -11.39
CA MET A 461 -11.34 7.55 -11.38
C MET A 461 -10.70 7.61 -12.77
N LEU A 462 -11.41 7.22 -13.84
CA LEU A 462 -10.91 7.33 -15.21
C LEU A 462 -10.66 8.80 -15.60
N VAL A 463 -11.58 9.71 -15.29
CA VAL A 463 -11.39 11.14 -15.55
C VAL A 463 -10.17 11.67 -14.81
N SER A 464 -10.04 11.34 -13.54
CA SER A 464 -8.90 11.76 -12.71
C SER A 464 -7.58 11.17 -13.19
N ALA A 465 -7.59 9.91 -13.67
CA ALA A 465 -6.44 9.24 -14.23
C ALA A 465 -5.95 9.89 -15.53
N VAL A 466 -6.87 10.26 -16.41
CA VAL A 466 -6.52 10.99 -17.64
C VAL A 466 -5.81 12.30 -17.33
N VAL A 467 -6.33 13.09 -16.37
CA VAL A 467 -5.69 14.34 -15.94
C VAL A 467 -4.29 14.06 -15.36
N LYS A 468 -4.13 13.03 -14.54
CA LYS A 468 -2.84 12.64 -13.98
C LYS A 468 -1.83 12.26 -15.07
N ILE A 469 -2.25 11.45 -16.04
CA ILE A 469 -1.40 11.03 -17.17
C ILE A 469 -0.95 12.25 -18.00
N ILE A 470 -1.86 13.17 -18.28
CA ILE A 470 -1.54 14.42 -19.01
C ILE A 470 -0.53 15.24 -18.20
N CYS A 471 -0.72 15.42 -16.90
CA CYS A 471 0.22 16.14 -16.03
C CYS A 471 1.59 15.45 -16.01
N ASN A 472 1.64 14.12 -15.86
CA ASN A 472 2.89 13.38 -15.87
C ASN A 472 3.62 13.55 -17.20
N PHE A 473 2.91 13.40 -18.32
CA PHE A 473 3.51 13.51 -19.64
C PHE A 473 4.03 14.94 -19.91
N ALA A 474 3.28 15.97 -19.55
CA ALA A 474 3.63 17.35 -19.81
C ALA A 474 4.72 17.88 -18.87
N LEU A 475 4.64 17.55 -17.56
CA LEU A 475 5.46 18.20 -16.54
C LEU A 475 6.71 17.41 -16.16
N VAL A 476 6.64 16.08 -16.09
CA VAL A 476 7.78 15.26 -15.64
C VAL A 476 8.96 15.34 -16.64
N GLY A 477 8.67 15.52 -17.92
CA GLY A 477 9.69 15.66 -18.96
C GLY A 477 10.43 17.01 -18.98
N ILE A 478 10.04 17.97 -18.14
CA ILE A 478 10.70 19.27 -18.01
C ILE A 478 11.78 19.16 -16.94
N PRO A 479 13.08 19.37 -17.25
CA PRO A 479 14.17 19.18 -16.28
C PRO A 479 14.00 19.98 -14.98
N GLY A 480 13.51 21.22 -15.05
CA GLY A 480 13.27 22.09 -13.89
C GLY A 480 12.09 21.66 -13.00
N ILE A 481 11.20 20.78 -13.49
CA ILE A 481 10.04 20.29 -12.73
C ILE A 481 10.27 18.83 -12.33
N ASN A 482 10.73 17.98 -13.27
CA ASN A 482 11.03 16.56 -13.13
C ASN A 482 9.97 15.77 -12.30
N PHE A 483 10.35 14.95 -11.30
CA PHE A 483 9.41 14.16 -10.50
C PHE A 483 8.36 14.99 -9.73
N ASN A 484 8.57 16.29 -9.49
CA ASN A 484 7.56 17.16 -8.88
C ASN A 484 6.29 17.28 -9.75
N GLY A 485 6.43 17.12 -11.06
CA GLY A 485 5.28 16.99 -11.97
C GLY A 485 4.40 15.77 -11.65
N ALA A 486 5.00 14.65 -11.26
CA ALA A 486 4.27 13.46 -10.84
C ALA A 486 3.60 13.63 -9.47
N VAL A 487 4.23 14.38 -8.56
CA VAL A 487 3.62 14.77 -7.27
C VAL A 487 2.37 15.58 -7.53
N LEU A 488 2.46 16.63 -8.36
CA LEU A 488 1.32 17.49 -8.71
C LEU A 488 0.21 16.69 -9.42
N GLY A 489 0.56 15.85 -10.39
CA GLY A 489 -0.39 14.97 -11.06
C GLY A 489 -1.14 14.04 -10.09
N THR A 490 -0.44 13.52 -9.07
CA THR A 490 -1.05 12.69 -8.02
C THR A 490 -1.99 13.48 -7.12
N VAL A 491 -1.62 14.69 -6.73
CA VAL A 491 -2.48 15.60 -5.95
C VAL A 491 -3.75 15.92 -6.72
N LEU A 492 -3.62 16.33 -7.99
CA LEU A 492 -4.77 16.65 -8.86
C LEU A 492 -5.68 15.44 -9.06
N PHE A 493 -5.12 14.24 -9.23
CA PHE A 493 -5.90 13.00 -9.30
C PHE A 493 -6.84 12.86 -8.11
N TYR A 494 -6.31 12.97 -6.89
CA TYR A 494 -7.13 12.78 -5.69
C TYR A 494 -8.11 13.93 -5.46
N VAL A 495 -7.72 15.17 -5.71
CA VAL A 495 -8.62 16.33 -5.58
C VAL A 495 -9.79 16.20 -6.53
N ILE A 496 -9.56 15.94 -7.83
CA ILE A 496 -10.61 15.78 -8.84
C ILE A 496 -11.49 14.58 -8.50
N ASN A 497 -10.90 13.43 -8.16
CA ASN A 497 -11.64 12.22 -7.82
C ASN A 497 -12.59 12.45 -6.63
N VAL A 498 -12.10 13.10 -5.57
CA VAL A 498 -12.89 13.39 -4.37
C VAL A 498 -14.01 14.39 -4.67
N VAL A 499 -13.71 15.47 -5.39
CA VAL A 499 -14.73 16.46 -5.76
C VAL A 499 -15.84 15.82 -6.59
N LEU A 500 -15.49 15.03 -7.61
CA LEU A 500 -16.46 14.34 -8.44
C LEU A 500 -17.28 13.31 -7.65
N ASN A 501 -16.64 12.54 -6.74
CA ASN A 501 -17.35 11.58 -5.90
C ASN A 501 -18.25 12.25 -4.86
N ILE A 502 -17.85 13.38 -4.25
CA ILE A 502 -18.72 14.18 -3.36
C ILE A 502 -19.95 14.68 -4.11
N ILE A 503 -19.77 15.27 -5.31
CA ILE A 503 -20.89 15.71 -6.15
C ILE A 503 -21.82 14.54 -6.47
N ALA A 504 -21.26 13.38 -6.78
CA ALA A 504 -22.03 12.18 -7.07
C ALA A 504 -22.82 11.68 -5.84
N VAL A 505 -22.17 11.61 -4.66
CA VAL A 505 -22.85 11.23 -3.40
C VAL A 505 -24.02 12.17 -3.13
N ILE A 506 -23.82 13.48 -3.21
CA ILE A 506 -24.89 14.47 -3.00
C ILE A 506 -26.05 14.27 -4.00
N LYS A 507 -25.73 14.08 -5.30
CA LYS A 507 -26.76 13.88 -6.34
C LYS A 507 -27.54 12.58 -6.17
N VAL A 508 -26.87 11.49 -5.83
CA VAL A 508 -27.50 10.16 -5.69
C VAL A 508 -28.30 10.06 -4.40
N THR A 509 -27.69 10.43 -3.27
CA THR A 509 -28.33 10.28 -1.95
C THR A 509 -29.26 11.44 -1.59
N LYS A 510 -29.13 12.59 -2.27
CA LYS A 510 -29.82 13.86 -1.95
C LYS A 510 -29.56 14.34 -0.50
N VAL A 511 -28.45 13.90 0.09
CA VAL A 511 -28.00 14.28 1.43
C VAL A 511 -27.20 15.57 1.35
N ARG A 512 -27.47 16.49 2.28
CA ARG A 512 -26.59 17.64 2.52
C ARG A 512 -25.45 17.22 3.45
N ILE A 513 -24.22 17.35 2.99
CA ILE A 513 -23.03 17.07 3.78
C ILE A 513 -22.85 18.18 4.81
N ASP A 514 -22.64 17.80 6.06
CA ASP A 514 -22.28 18.74 7.14
C ASP A 514 -20.80 19.11 7.04
N ILE A 515 -20.52 20.18 6.31
CA ILE A 515 -19.16 20.67 6.09
C ILE A 515 -18.55 21.19 7.39
N MET A 516 -19.36 21.76 8.30
CA MET A 516 -18.87 22.35 9.53
C MET A 516 -18.26 21.28 10.46
N SER A 517 -19.03 20.24 10.78
CA SER A 517 -18.56 19.16 11.67
C SER A 517 -17.69 18.14 10.93
N GLY A 518 -17.92 17.93 9.62
CA GLY A 518 -17.18 16.96 8.83
C GLY A 518 -15.82 17.43 8.34
N LEU A 519 -15.60 18.74 8.18
CA LEU A 519 -14.37 19.26 7.58
C LEU A 519 -13.78 20.44 8.37
N ILE A 520 -14.55 21.53 8.62
CA ILE A 520 -13.99 22.78 9.12
C ILE A 520 -13.45 22.63 10.56
N LYS A 521 -14.25 22.08 11.48
CA LYS A 521 -13.82 21.87 12.87
C LYS A 521 -12.61 20.92 12.98
N PRO A 522 -12.58 19.75 12.30
CA PRO A 522 -11.39 18.91 12.25
C PRO A 522 -10.17 19.61 11.63
N LEU A 523 -10.37 20.44 10.60
CA LEU A 523 -9.28 21.16 9.94
C LEU A 523 -8.64 22.19 10.87
N ILE A 524 -9.43 23.01 11.56
CA ILE A 524 -8.91 23.99 12.52
C ILE A 524 -8.13 23.30 13.63
N SER A 525 -8.70 22.21 14.18
CA SER A 525 -8.03 21.41 15.22
C SER A 525 -6.74 20.78 14.72
N ALA A 526 -6.70 20.31 13.46
CA ALA A 526 -5.51 19.74 12.85
C ALA A 526 -4.43 20.79 12.53
N VAL A 527 -4.81 22.01 12.16
CA VAL A 527 -3.86 23.11 12.01
C VAL A 527 -3.20 23.45 13.35
N MET A 528 -3.98 23.51 14.44
CA MET A 528 -3.44 23.70 15.79
C MET A 528 -2.49 22.55 16.19
N CYS A 529 -2.84 21.31 15.84
CA CYS A 529 -1.98 20.14 16.01
C CYS A 529 -0.65 20.33 15.27
N GLY A 530 -0.68 20.75 14.01
CA GLY A 530 0.52 20.98 13.20
C GLY A 530 1.40 22.10 13.75
N LEU A 531 0.81 23.21 14.18
CA LEU A 531 1.53 24.30 14.83
C LEU A 531 2.18 23.87 16.15
N ALA A 532 1.47 23.09 16.95
CA ALA A 532 2.00 22.50 18.18
C ALA A 532 3.14 21.52 17.90
N ALA A 533 3.03 20.69 16.88
CA ALA A 533 4.08 19.78 16.43
C ALA A 533 5.35 20.52 16.02
N TRP A 534 5.20 21.55 15.18
CA TRP A 534 6.29 22.40 14.72
C TRP A 534 7.00 23.12 15.87
N ALA A 535 6.22 23.79 16.73
CA ALA A 535 6.77 24.51 17.87
C ALA A 535 7.45 23.57 18.88
N ALA A 536 6.82 22.45 19.21
CA ALA A 536 7.39 21.48 20.13
C ALA A 536 8.69 20.86 19.60
N TYR A 537 8.74 20.47 18.33
CA TYR A 537 9.95 19.95 17.71
C TYR A 537 11.07 21.00 17.68
N GLY A 538 10.76 22.23 17.29
CA GLY A 538 11.73 23.32 17.26
C GLY A 538 12.29 23.64 18.65
N LEU A 539 11.43 23.76 19.66
CA LEU A 539 11.86 24.07 21.04
C LEU A 539 12.65 22.91 21.67
N LEU A 540 12.16 21.69 21.56
CA LEU A 540 12.83 20.53 22.16
C LEU A 540 14.14 20.20 21.44
N GLY A 541 14.16 20.20 20.11
CA GLY A 541 15.34 19.87 19.33
C GLY A 541 16.44 20.94 19.41
N SER A 542 16.08 22.23 19.37
CA SER A 542 17.05 23.32 19.35
C SER A 542 17.58 23.70 20.72
N TYR A 543 16.77 23.55 21.79
CA TYR A 543 17.13 24.05 23.13
C TYR A 543 17.28 22.93 24.15
N ALA A 544 16.25 22.09 24.36
CA ALA A 544 16.23 21.15 25.45
C ALA A 544 17.09 19.88 25.23
N LEU A 545 17.14 19.38 24.02
CA LEU A 545 17.77 18.10 23.67
C LEU A 545 18.96 18.21 22.71
N LYS A 546 19.44 19.43 22.45
CA LYS A 546 20.53 19.71 21.49
C LYS A 546 21.80 18.90 21.75
N ASN A 547 22.15 18.71 23.02
CA ASN A 547 23.38 18.04 23.44
C ASN A 547 23.13 16.58 23.91
N VAL A 548 21.93 16.05 23.73
CA VAL A 548 21.58 14.68 24.14
C VAL A 548 21.79 13.74 22.96
N SER A 549 22.40 12.58 23.20
CA SER A 549 22.48 11.51 22.19
C SER A 549 21.07 11.13 21.74
N HIS A 550 20.83 11.10 20.43
CA HIS A 550 19.50 10.92 19.84
C HIS A 550 18.46 12.00 20.24
N GLY A 551 18.89 13.20 20.58
CA GLY A 551 18.01 14.28 21.03
C GLY A 551 16.95 14.65 19.99
N SER A 552 17.29 14.67 18.70
CA SER A 552 16.34 14.92 17.59
C SER A 552 15.24 13.83 17.51
N ASP A 553 15.59 12.56 17.72
CA ASP A 553 14.65 11.44 17.69
C ASP A 553 13.66 11.54 18.86
N ILE A 554 14.17 11.87 20.07
CA ILE A 554 13.37 12.07 21.28
C ILE A 554 12.47 13.31 21.12
N ALA A 555 13.00 14.41 20.57
CA ALA A 555 12.25 15.62 20.30
C ALA A 555 11.09 15.37 19.32
N LEU A 556 11.31 14.57 18.28
CA LEU A 556 10.27 14.19 17.32
C LEU A 556 9.16 13.38 18.00
N LEU A 557 9.50 12.34 18.78
CA LEU A 557 8.51 11.53 19.47
C LEU A 557 7.70 12.36 20.49
N ALA A 558 8.37 13.22 21.23
CA ALA A 558 7.72 14.15 22.18
C ALA A 558 6.80 15.14 21.43
N ALA A 559 7.26 15.71 20.31
CA ALA A 559 6.46 16.61 19.49
C ALA A 559 5.20 15.93 18.94
N ILE A 560 5.29 14.66 18.51
CA ILE A 560 4.13 13.89 18.07
C ILE A 560 3.14 13.69 19.24
N ILE A 561 3.61 13.34 20.43
CA ILE A 561 2.74 13.15 21.61
C ILE A 561 2.03 14.45 21.97
N ILE A 562 2.77 15.57 22.01
CA ILE A 562 2.20 16.91 22.28
C ILE A 562 1.16 17.27 21.23
N ALA A 563 1.45 17.05 19.96
CA ALA A 563 0.56 17.33 18.86
C ALA A 563 -0.76 16.53 18.96
N VAL A 564 -0.68 15.25 19.30
CA VAL A 564 -1.87 14.39 19.51
C VAL A 564 -2.70 14.89 20.70
N MET A 565 -2.06 15.31 21.80
CA MET A 565 -2.77 15.89 22.97
C MET A 565 -3.45 17.21 22.59
N VAL A 566 -2.76 18.11 21.90
CA VAL A 566 -3.34 19.38 21.44
C VAL A 566 -4.51 19.15 20.51
N TYR A 567 -4.38 18.18 19.57
CA TYR A 567 -5.48 17.82 18.69
C TYR A 567 -6.70 17.31 19.46
N ALA A 568 -6.49 16.39 20.41
CA ALA A 568 -7.56 15.83 21.23
C ALA A 568 -8.30 16.92 22.04
N ILE A 569 -7.57 17.87 22.59
CA ILE A 569 -8.17 19.00 23.31
C ILE A 569 -8.90 19.92 22.33
N ALA A 570 -8.27 20.33 21.24
CA ALA A 570 -8.85 21.26 20.27
C ALA A 570 -10.15 20.71 19.66
N ILE A 571 -10.18 19.43 19.24
CA ILE A 571 -11.35 18.83 18.61
C ILE A 571 -12.54 18.73 19.59
N LEU A 572 -12.28 18.54 20.88
CA LEU A 572 -13.31 18.56 21.92
C LEU A 572 -13.80 19.98 22.21
N VAL A 573 -12.90 20.97 22.27
CA VAL A 573 -13.26 22.39 22.49
C VAL A 573 -14.12 22.91 21.34
N PHE A 574 -13.77 22.59 20.09
CA PHE A 574 -14.56 22.96 18.91
C PHE A 574 -15.78 22.08 18.69
N LYS A 575 -16.04 21.10 19.56
CA LYS A 575 -17.15 20.15 19.42
C LYS A 575 -17.19 19.52 18.03
N GLY A 576 -16.04 19.06 17.57
CA GLY A 576 -15.89 18.42 16.26
C GLY A 576 -16.25 16.93 16.27
N VAL A 577 -16.44 16.33 17.44
CA VAL A 577 -16.83 14.94 17.64
C VAL A 577 -18.25 14.87 18.13
N VAL A 578 -19.06 13.98 17.56
CA VAL A 578 -20.43 13.69 18.04
C VAL A 578 -20.47 12.38 18.82
N ARG A 579 -21.54 12.20 19.59
CA ARG A 579 -21.73 11.03 20.45
C ARG A 579 -21.59 9.70 19.69
N GLU A 580 -22.16 9.60 18.51
CA GLU A 580 -22.14 8.41 17.66
C GLU A 580 -20.71 7.96 17.30
N ASP A 581 -19.80 8.91 17.08
CA ASP A 581 -18.41 8.62 16.74
C ASP A 581 -17.68 7.92 17.89
N ILE A 582 -17.94 8.37 19.12
CA ILE A 582 -17.31 7.83 20.33
C ILE A 582 -17.92 6.49 20.72
N GLU A 583 -19.25 6.34 20.63
CA GLU A 583 -19.93 5.09 20.96
C GLU A 583 -19.52 3.93 20.04
N SER A 584 -18.99 4.21 18.85
CA SER A 584 -18.43 3.21 17.94
C SER A 584 -17.07 2.65 18.40
N LEU A 585 -16.39 3.31 19.34
CA LEU A 585 -15.09 2.88 19.87
C LEU A 585 -15.23 1.86 21.02
N PRO A 586 -14.20 1.00 21.25
CA PRO A 586 -14.16 0.16 22.44
C PRO A 586 -14.27 1.00 23.72
N ALA A 587 -15.16 0.65 24.63
CA ALA A 587 -15.53 1.43 25.83
C ALA A 587 -16.15 2.81 25.55
N GLY A 588 -16.53 3.13 24.32
CA GLY A 588 -17.01 4.43 23.87
C GLY A 588 -18.23 4.94 24.61
N LYS A 589 -19.18 4.07 25.00
CA LYS A 589 -20.37 4.44 25.79
C LYS A 589 -20.03 5.08 27.14
N LYS A 590 -18.93 4.63 27.82
CA LYS A 590 -18.47 5.24 29.08
C LYS A 590 -17.81 6.59 28.83
N ILE A 591 -17.00 6.68 27.79
CA ILE A 591 -16.30 7.92 27.38
C ILE A 591 -17.32 8.96 26.93
N ALA A 592 -18.29 8.58 26.11
CA ALA A 592 -19.36 9.48 25.64
C ALA A 592 -20.14 10.11 26.80
N LYS A 593 -20.53 9.32 27.81
CA LYS A 593 -21.20 9.83 29.00
C LYS A 593 -20.37 10.85 29.80
N ILE A 594 -19.04 10.62 29.89
CA ILE A 594 -18.14 11.56 30.56
C ILE A 594 -18.07 12.88 29.79
N LEU A 595 -17.85 12.81 28.48
CA LEU A 595 -17.72 14.00 27.63
C LEU A 595 -19.03 14.80 27.55
N GLU A 596 -20.17 14.10 27.55
CA GLU A 596 -21.49 14.71 27.57
C GLU A 596 -21.75 15.50 28.87
N LYS A 597 -21.31 14.94 30.01
CA LYS A 597 -21.39 15.62 31.34
C LYS A 597 -20.64 16.96 31.34
N TYR A 598 -19.53 17.05 30.56
CA TYR A 598 -18.73 18.27 30.44
C TYR A 598 -19.14 19.13 29.22
N LYS A 599 -20.22 18.78 28.51
CA LYS A 599 -20.75 19.49 27.30
C LYS A 599 -19.69 19.63 26.19
N LEU A 600 -18.81 18.64 26.05
CA LEU A 600 -17.70 18.64 25.08
C LEU A 600 -18.07 17.96 23.75
N LEU A 601 -19.27 17.40 23.62
CA LEU A 601 -19.78 16.81 22.38
C LEU A 601 -20.56 17.84 21.57
N GLY A 602 -20.48 17.69 20.22
CA GLY A 602 -21.17 18.51 19.24
C GLY A 602 -22.57 18.01 18.90
#